data_bd268a809c5ff5b74e125f58ccd95b95
#
_entry.id   bd268a809c5ff5b74e125f58ccd95b95
#
_cell.length_a   1.000
_cell.length_b   1.000
_cell.length_c   1.000
_cell.angle_alpha   90.00
_cell.angle_beta   90.00
_cell.angle_gamma   90.00
#
_symmetry.space_group_name_H-M   'P 1'
#
loop_
_entity.id
_entity.type
_entity.pdbx_description
1 polymer ?
#
loop_
_entity_poly.entity_id
_entity_poly.type
_entity_poly.pdbx_seq_one_letter_code
_entity_poly.pdbx_strand_id
1 'polypeptide(L)' 'MKATVTFSASGYGNDTRSFKTRDAAVKFIKSDVAEIADAHGGEVVDYGNGEWVVMSKGGVEIARWEIS' A
#
# COMPACT_ATOMS: atom_id res chain seq x y z
N MET A 1 6.80 5.59 18.72
CA MET A 1 7.07 4.28 18.09
C MET A 1 7.26 4.44 16.60
N LYS A 2 8.26 3.78 16.06
CA LYS A 2 8.48 3.79 14.61
C LYS A 2 7.56 2.79 13.93
N ALA A 3 7.11 3.13 12.75
CA ALA A 3 6.38 2.22 11.89
C ALA A 3 7.14 2.07 10.57
N THR A 4 7.21 0.86 10.07
CA THR A 4 7.89 0.57 8.82
C THR A 4 6.85 0.12 7.80
N VAL A 5 6.84 0.78 6.64
CA VAL A 5 5.98 0.41 5.52
C VAL A 5 6.81 -0.34 4.51
N THR A 6 6.37 -1.53 4.17
CA THR A 6 6.95 -2.32 3.09
C THR A 6 6.00 -2.26 1.90
N PHE A 7 6.50 -1.79 0.78
CA PHE A 7 5.74 -1.68 -0.46
C PHE A 7 6.30 -2.68 -1.47
N SER A 8 5.43 -3.38 -2.14
CA SER A 8 5.82 -4.24 -3.25
C SER A 8 4.82 -4.08 -4.40
N ALA A 9 5.32 -4.12 -5.62
CA ALA A 9 4.48 -4.00 -6.80
C ALA A 9 5.00 -4.94 -7.88
N SER A 10 4.07 -5.47 -8.66
CA SER A 10 4.41 -6.37 -9.77
C SER A 10 5.30 -5.65 -10.78
N GLY A 11 6.46 -6.19 -11.07
CA GLY A 11 7.41 -5.62 -12.02
C GLY A 11 8.22 -4.44 -11.50
N TYR A 12 7.99 -4.01 -10.26
CA TYR A 12 8.71 -2.88 -9.66
C TYR A 12 9.73 -3.32 -8.62
N GLY A 13 9.41 -4.36 -7.85
CA GLY A 13 10.24 -4.81 -6.75
C GLY A 13 9.70 -4.36 -5.40
N ASN A 14 10.58 -4.28 -4.41
CA ASN A 14 10.20 -3.94 -3.04
C ASN A 14 10.86 -2.64 -2.61
N ASP A 15 10.17 -1.89 -1.76
CA ASP A 15 10.71 -0.68 -1.16
C ASP A 15 10.25 -0.64 0.30
N THR A 16 11.06 0.01 1.15
CA THR A 16 10.77 0.10 2.57
C THR A 16 10.96 1.53 3.03
N ARG A 17 10.02 2.03 3.82
CA ARG A 17 10.08 3.39 4.34
C ARG A 17 9.69 3.40 5.81
N SER A 18 10.44 4.15 6.62
CA SER A 18 10.17 4.27 8.05
C SER A 18 9.47 5.59 8.35
N PHE A 19 8.54 5.56 9.31
CA PHE A 19 7.78 6.73 9.77
C PHE A 19 7.91 6.83 11.28
N LYS A 20 7.76 8.03 11.81
CA LYS A 20 7.86 8.26 13.25
C LYS A 20 6.69 7.64 14.01
N THR A 21 5.52 7.60 13.39
CA THR A 21 4.31 7.07 14.02
C THR A 21 3.55 6.19 13.03
N ARG A 22 2.70 5.32 13.59
CA ARG A 22 1.81 4.50 12.77
C ARG A 22 0.80 5.36 12.00
N ASP A 23 0.30 6.43 12.63
CA ASP A 23 -0.65 7.34 11.97
C ASP A 23 -0.06 7.97 10.71
N ALA A 24 1.20 8.39 10.77
CA ALA A 24 1.89 8.96 9.62
C ALA A 24 2.04 7.91 8.51
N ALA A 25 2.38 6.68 8.88
CA ALA A 25 2.50 5.57 7.93
C ALA A 25 1.16 5.26 7.27
N VAL A 26 0.07 5.22 8.04
CA VAL A 26 -1.28 4.97 7.52
C VAL A 26 -1.70 6.05 6.54
N LYS A 27 -1.45 7.32 6.88
CA LYS A 27 -1.77 8.44 5.99
C LYS A 27 -1.02 8.33 4.66
N PHE A 28 0.26 7.99 4.74
CA PHE A 28 1.06 7.80 3.54
C PHE A 28 0.49 6.68 2.67
N ILE A 29 0.18 5.54 3.27
CA ILE A 29 -0.37 4.40 2.53
C ILE A 29 -1.69 4.76 1.88
N LYS A 30 -2.60 5.38 2.63
CA LYS A 30 -3.93 5.74 2.09
C LYS A 30 -3.82 6.67 0.88
N SER A 31 -2.90 7.62 0.92
CA SER A 31 -2.65 8.52 -0.21
C SER A 31 -2.07 7.76 -1.39
N ASP A 32 -1.11 6.88 -1.13
CA ASP A 32 -0.39 6.13 -2.17
C ASP A 32 -1.30 5.12 -2.86
N VAL A 33 -2.10 4.38 -2.08
CA VAL A 33 -3.03 3.38 -2.65
C VAL A 33 -4.08 4.05 -3.53
N ALA A 34 -4.60 5.20 -3.09
CA ALA A 34 -5.59 5.93 -3.86
C ALA A 34 -5.03 6.39 -5.20
N GLU A 35 -3.80 6.90 -5.19
CA GLU A 35 -3.13 7.37 -6.40
C GLU A 35 -2.87 6.23 -7.38
N ILE A 36 -2.37 5.10 -6.89
CA ILE A 36 -2.08 3.95 -7.75
C ILE A 36 -3.35 3.31 -8.27
N ALA A 37 -4.37 3.17 -7.42
CA ALA A 37 -5.66 2.62 -7.84
C ALA A 37 -6.29 3.49 -8.93
N ASP A 38 -6.22 4.82 -8.76
CA ASP A 38 -6.75 5.75 -9.76
C ASP A 38 -6.00 5.66 -11.09
N ALA A 39 -4.67 5.61 -11.03
CA ALA A 39 -3.83 5.54 -12.22
C ALA A 39 -4.06 4.26 -13.03
N HIS A 40 -4.38 3.15 -12.35
CA HIS A 40 -4.56 1.85 -13.01
C HIS A 40 -6.02 1.42 -13.13
N GLY A 41 -6.95 2.23 -12.64
CA GLY A 41 -8.37 1.87 -12.64
C GLY A 41 -8.68 0.66 -11.76
N GLY A 42 -7.89 0.48 -10.68
CA GLY A 42 -8.03 -0.66 -9.80
C GLY A 42 -8.89 -0.39 -8.57
N GLU A 43 -9.00 -1.39 -7.71
CA GLU A 43 -9.72 -1.29 -6.45
C GLU A 43 -8.76 -1.41 -5.28
N VAL A 44 -9.04 -0.65 -4.22
CA VAL A 44 -8.26 -0.71 -2.97
C VAL A 44 -8.94 -1.72 -2.05
N VAL A 45 -8.14 -2.64 -1.50
CA VAL A 45 -8.59 -3.59 -0.49
C VAL A 45 -7.84 -3.31 0.80
N ASP A 46 -8.57 -2.99 1.86
CA ASP A 46 -8.02 -2.76 3.20
C ASP A 46 -8.38 -3.97 4.06
N TYR A 47 -7.37 -4.72 4.47
CA TYR A 47 -7.59 -5.92 5.28
C TYR A 47 -7.79 -5.63 6.76
N GLY A 48 -7.61 -4.36 7.18
CA GLY A 48 -7.85 -3.96 8.55
C GLY A 48 -6.75 -4.32 9.55
N ASN A 49 -5.69 -4.96 9.11
CA ASN A 49 -4.59 -5.41 9.97
C ASN A 49 -3.25 -4.78 9.63
N GLY A 50 -3.28 -3.60 9.00
CA GLY A 50 -2.07 -2.91 8.57
C GLY A 50 -1.59 -3.35 7.20
N GLU A 51 -2.46 -3.94 6.42
CA GLU A 51 -2.15 -4.39 5.06
C GLU A 51 -3.16 -3.82 4.08
N TRP A 52 -2.68 -3.30 2.96
CA TRP A 52 -3.49 -2.76 1.87
C TRP A 52 -3.01 -3.32 0.55
N VAL A 53 -3.94 -3.57 -0.35
CA VAL A 53 -3.65 -4.12 -1.67
C VAL A 53 -4.45 -3.34 -2.71
N VAL A 54 -3.83 -3.09 -3.87
CA VAL A 54 -4.56 -2.59 -5.04
C VAL A 54 -4.70 -3.75 -6.01
N MET A 55 -5.94 -4.03 -6.39
CA MET A 55 -6.26 -5.10 -7.33
C MET A 55 -6.73 -4.50 -8.65
N SER A 56 -6.32 -5.10 -9.75
CA SER A 56 -6.82 -4.71 -11.08
C SER A 56 -8.26 -5.18 -11.27
N LYS A 57 -8.91 -4.71 -12.33
CA LYS A 57 -10.27 -5.14 -12.68
C LYS A 57 -10.37 -6.65 -12.91
N GLY A 58 -9.28 -7.27 -13.34
CA GLY A 58 -9.22 -8.71 -13.56
C GLY A 58 -8.94 -9.53 -12.30
N GLY A 59 -8.85 -8.88 -11.13
CA GLY A 59 -8.57 -9.55 -9.88
C GLY A 59 -7.09 -9.87 -9.65
N VAL A 60 -6.21 -9.19 -10.37
CA VAL A 60 -4.76 -9.37 -10.23
C VAL A 60 -4.21 -8.32 -9.27
N GLU A 61 -3.41 -8.74 -8.30
CA GLU A 61 -2.76 -7.82 -7.37
C GLU A 61 -1.72 -6.97 -8.12
N ILE A 62 -1.88 -5.65 -8.04
CA ILE A 62 -0.97 -4.69 -8.67
C ILE A 62 0.12 -4.27 -7.67
N ALA A 63 -0.27 -3.96 -6.45
CA ALA A 63 0.63 -3.45 -5.42
C ALA A 63 0.14 -3.83 -4.04
N ARG A 64 1.06 -3.86 -3.08
CA ARG A 64 0.77 -4.24 -1.70
C ARG A 64 1.58 -3.36 -0.75
N TRP A 65 0.94 -2.93 0.35
CA TRP A 65 1.59 -2.18 1.43
C TRP A 65 1.34 -2.90 2.75
N GLU A 66 2.39 -3.02 3.57
CA GLU A 66 2.28 -3.63 4.89
C GLU A 66 2.97 -2.72 5.91
N ILE A 67 2.38 -2.60 7.10
CA ILE A 67 2.98 -1.89 8.23
C ILE A 67 3.47 -2.92 9.25
N SER A 68 4.69 -2.78 9.67
CA SER A 68 5.27 -3.61 10.74
C SER A 68 5.84 -2.78 11.89
#